data_844913a79392802602e13f744bfd1b73
#
_entry.id   844913a79392802602e13f744bfd1b73
#
_cell.length_a   1.000
_cell.length_b   1.000
_cell.length_c   1.000
_cell.angle_alpha   90.00
_cell.angle_beta   90.00
_cell.angle_gamma   90.00
#
_symmetry.space_group_name_H-M   'P 1'
#
loop_
_entity.id
_entity.type
_entity.pdbx_description
1 polymer ?
#
loop_
_entity_poly.entity_id
_entity_poly.type
_entity_poly.pdbx_seq_one_letter_code
_entity_poly.pdbx_strand_id
1 'polypeptide(L)'
;MPILTSSRILNAPPESFRAIGWDLRGGEGMSSTATQPDSSYFLRKLHSFTGLLPVGAFLAEHFWSNSSALVSRAKYDATSQELQTIPFRLIVEWGGIFLPMLFHGGYGIYIWLRGRSNVSAYPWVGNWLYVMQRYTGLIAFAYIGWHLYTERWLTHGTSTYESVAMDMQNPWYLTFFVVGVLASSFHLGVGIWNFLCKWGLVATVKAQQAAGRFGALVGVAFSVVGILIILSFRFDWHPFSAYLPTK
;
A
#
# COMPACT_ATOMS: atom_id res chain seq x y z
N MET A 1 63.24 35.71 13.02
CA MET A 1 62.10 35.09 12.30
C MET A 1 61.77 33.77 13.02
N PRO A 2 60.72 33.69 13.83
CA PRO A 2 60.26 32.40 14.34
C PRO A 2 59.12 31.88 13.46
N ILE A 3 59.24 30.61 13.10
CA ILE A 3 58.28 29.80 12.33
C ILE A 3 57.08 29.51 13.24
N LEU A 4 55.90 30.04 12.88
CA LEU A 4 54.64 29.71 13.55
C LEU A 4 54.14 28.37 13.04
N THR A 5 54.16 27.37 13.91
CA THR A 5 53.63 26.03 13.68
C THR A 5 52.09 26.07 13.57
N SER A 6 51.61 25.62 12.43
CA SER A 6 50.20 25.48 12.02
C SER A 6 49.52 24.28 12.70
N SER A 7 49.06 24.39 13.96
CA SER A 7 48.38 23.28 14.65
C SER A 7 47.14 23.67 15.47
N ARG A 8 46.47 24.79 15.12
CA ARG A 8 45.27 25.24 15.87
C ARG A 8 44.00 25.51 15.01
N ILE A 9 43.86 24.94 13.86
CA ILE A 9 42.68 25.22 12.98
C ILE A 9 41.74 24.00 12.81
N LEU A 10 41.91 22.91 13.56
CA LEU A 10 41.13 21.68 13.32
C LEU A 10 40.05 21.34 14.39
N ASN A 11 39.75 22.21 15.36
CA ASN A 11 38.79 21.83 16.41
C ASN A 11 37.69 22.86 16.73
N ALA A 12 37.27 23.68 15.79
CA ALA A 12 36.02 24.45 15.93
C ALA A 12 34.92 23.77 15.09
N PRO A 13 33.80 23.30 15.71
CA PRO A 13 32.69 22.79 14.96
C PRO A 13 32.09 23.90 14.11
N PRO A 14 31.53 23.60 12.90
CA PRO A 14 30.89 24.57 12.02
C PRO A 14 29.81 25.36 12.76
N GLU A 15 29.63 26.62 12.46
CA GLU A 15 28.63 27.51 13.10
C GLU A 15 27.20 27.01 12.98
N SER A 16 26.91 26.12 12.02
CA SER A 16 25.63 25.43 11.88
C SER A 16 25.23 24.56 13.08
N PHE A 17 26.18 24.13 13.91
CA PHE A 17 25.90 23.35 15.12
C PHE A 17 25.45 24.20 16.32
N ARG A 18 25.73 25.50 16.31
CA ARG A 18 25.29 26.41 17.38
C ARG A 18 23.81 26.78 17.33
N ALA A 19 23.18 26.61 16.19
CA ALA A 19 21.75 26.89 16.00
C ALA A 19 20.80 25.82 16.59
N ILE A 20 21.33 24.67 17.07
CA ILE A 20 20.53 23.55 17.60
C ILE A 20 20.47 23.56 19.15
N GLY A 21 20.98 24.60 19.82
CA GLY A 21 20.76 24.77 21.26
C GLY A 21 21.37 23.70 22.17
N TRP A 22 22.50 23.09 21.80
CA TRP A 22 23.23 22.17 22.67
C TRP A 22 24.18 22.97 23.55
N ASP A 23 23.73 23.30 24.75
CA ASP A 23 24.62 23.85 25.80
C ASP A 23 25.36 22.70 26.48
N LEU A 24 26.66 22.58 26.21
CA LEU A 24 27.54 21.54 26.82
C LEU A 24 28.04 21.94 28.19
N ARG A 25 27.51 22.98 28.84
CA ARG A 25 27.90 23.42 30.18
C ARG A 25 26.74 23.18 31.15
N GLY A 26 26.81 22.09 31.89
CA GLY A 26 25.92 21.85 33.01
C GLY A 26 25.57 20.39 33.19
N GLY A 27 26.40 19.63 33.86
CA GLY A 27 26.01 18.35 34.44
C GLY A 27 25.09 18.57 35.62
N GLU A 28 23.78 18.74 35.39
CA GLU A 28 22.77 18.58 36.41
C GLU A 28 21.54 17.95 35.77
N GLY A 29 21.23 16.73 36.24
CA GLY A 29 19.89 16.17 36.23
C GLY A 29 19.21 16.09 34.87
N MET A 30 19.63 15.19 33.99
CA MET A 30 18.75 14.65 33.01
C MET A 30 17.66 13.85 33.75
N SER A 31 16.59 14.53 34.17
CA SER A 31 15.32 13.91 34.41
C SER A 31 14.96 13.20 33.09
N SER A 32 15.07 11.88 33.06
CA SER A 32 14.53 11.05 32.00
C SER A 32 13.00 11.15 32.10
N THR A 33 12.42 12.24 31.63
CA THR A 33 11.04 12.19 31.17
C THR A 33 11.06 11.23 30.00
N ALA A 34 10.83 9.95 30.31
CA ALA A 34 10.44 8.97 29.31
C ALA A 34 9.25 9.62 28.58
N THR A 35 9.53 10.22 27.43
CA THR A 35 8.49 10.80 26.58
C THR A 35 7.55 9.65 26.29
N GLN A 36 6.35 9.71 26.86
CA GLN A 36 5.25 8.79 26.53
C GLN A 36 5.20 8.69 25.01
N PRO A 37 5.18 7.48 24.44
CA PRO A 37 5.14 7.33 22.99
C PRO A 37 3.96 8.14 22.49
N ASP A 38 4.26 9.16 21.68
CA ASP A 38 3.26 10.07 21.13
C ASP A 38 2.17 9.21 20.47
N SER A 39 0.91 9.44 20.84
CA SER A 39 -0.26 8.73 20.28
C SER A 39 -0.22 8.71 18.74
N SER A 40 0.36 9.75 18.12
CA SER A 40 0.59 9.85 16.69
C SER A 40 1.56 8.77 16.16
N TYR A 41 2.55 8.36 16.94
CA TYR A 41 3.46 7.27 16.56
C TYR A 41 2.74 5.93 16.51
N PHE A 42 1.96 5.62 17.55
CA PHE A 42 1.17 4.39 17.60
C PHE A 42 0.17 4.29 16.44
N LEU A 43 -0.59 5.35 16.19
CA LEU A 43 -1.57 5.39 15.10
C LEU A 43 -0.91 5.23 13.72
N ARG A 44 0.28 5.79 13.50
CA ARG A 44 1.04 5.60 12.25
C ARG A 44 1.54 4.16 12.08
N LYS A 45 1.94 3.51 13.17
CA LYS A 45 2.31 2.08 13.16
C LYS A 45 1.07 1.21 12.88
N LEU A 46 -0.04 1.48 13.55
CA LEU A 46 -1.31 0.77 13.35
C LEU A 46 -1.82 0.95 11.90
N HIS A 47 -1.76 2.17 11.35
CA HIS A 47 -2.10 2.41 9.94
C HIS A 47 -1.25 1.57 8.98
N SER A 48 0.05 1.54 9.20
CA SER A 48 0.95 0.75 8.36
C SER A 48 0.70 -0.76 8.52
N PHE A 49 0.40 -1.22 9.74
CA PHE A 49 0.06 -2.61 10.05
C PHE A 49 -1.25 -3.04 9.39
N THR A 50 -2.33 -2.27 9.57
CA THR A 50 -3.65 -2.58 9.01
C THR A 50 -3.66 -2.57 7.49
N GLY A 51 -2.84 -1.72 6.86
CA GLY A 51 -2.72 -1.67 5.41
C GLY A 51 -1.98 -2.88 4.82
N LEU A 52 -0.94 -3.39 5.49
CA LEU A 52 -0.17 -4.50 4.93
C LEU A 52 -0.74 -5.87 5.32
N LEU A 53 -1.03 -6.11 6.61
CA LEU A 53 -1.42 -7.44 7.05
C LEU A 53 -2.88 -7.76 6.70
N PRO A 54 -3.93 -7.13 7.29
CA PRO A 54 -5.28 -7.52 6.93
C PRO A 54 -5.68 -7.07 5.51
N VAL A 55 -5.47 -5.80 5.15
CA VAL A 55 -5.90 -5.30 3.83
C VAL A 55 -5.04 -5.84 2.69
N GLY A 56 -3.71 -5.89 2.87
CA GLY A 56 -2.79 -6.45 1.86
C GLY A 56 -2.96 -7.95 1.69
N ALA A 57 -3.18 -8.71 2.77
CA ALA A 57 -3.47 -10.14 2.69
C ALA A 57 -4.81 -10.41 1.98
N PHE A 58 -5.85 -9.63 2.31
CA PHE A 58 -7.12 -9.70 1.58
C PHE A 58 -6.96 -9.36 0.10
N LEU A 59 -6.17 -8.34 -0.23
CA LEU A 59 -5.92 -7.99 -1.63
C LEU A 59 -5.26 -9.16 -2.39
N ALA A 60 -4.31 -9.85 -1.76
CA ALA A 60 -3.67 -11.02 -2.36
C ALA A 60 -4.66 -12.18 -2.59
N GLU A 61 -5.51 -12.48 -1.61
CA GLU A 61 -6.59 -13.46 -1.74
C GLU A 61 -7.57 -13.04 -2.83
N HIS A 62 -7.99 -11.78 -2.86
CA HIS A 62 -8.93 -11.25 -3.83
C HIS A 62 -8.42 -11.35 -5.28
N PHE A 63 -7.14 -11.07 -5.52
CA PHE A 63 -6.52 -11.28 -6.84
C PHE A 63 -6.42 -12.76 -7.19
N TRP A 64 -6.11 -13.59 -6.21
CA TRP A 64 -6.06 -15.05 -6.39
C TRP A 64 -7.43 -15.60 -6.79
N SER A 65 -8.48 -15.30 -6.03
CA SER A 65 -9.84 -15.78 -6.30
C SER A 65 -10.37 -15.27 -7.65
N ASN A 66 -10.17 -13.97 -7.95
CA ASN A 66 -10.57 -13.38 -9.22
C ASN A 66 -9.77 -13.90 -10.43
N SER A 67 -8.54 -14.40 -10.23
CA SER A 67 -7.76 -15.02 -11.32
C SER A 67 -8.42 -16.28 -11.88
N SER A 68 -9.40 -16.86 -11.19
CA SER A 68 -10.25 -17.94 -11.69
C SER A 68 -11.01 -17.57 -12.97
N ALA A 69 -11.26 -16.27 -13.21
CA ALA A 69 -11.79 -15.76 -14.46
C ALA A 69 -10.89 -16.04 -15.68
N LEU A 70 -9.56 -16.15 -15.47
CA LEU A 70 -8.60 -16.48 -16.51
C LEU A 70 -8.70 -17.95 -16.96
N VAL A 71 -9.39 -18.79 -16.17
CA VAL A 71 -9.59 -20.22 -16.45
C VAL A 71 -10.91 -20.45 -17.19
N SER A 72 -12.03 -19.97 -16.64
CA SER A 72 -13.36 -20.02 -17.29
C SER A 72 -14.40 -19.24 -16.49
N ARG A 73 -15.52 -18.90 -17.15
CA ARG A 73 -16.73 -18.30 -16.51
C ARG A 73 -17.22 -19.18 -15.36
N ALA A 74 -17.41 -20.49 -15.62
CA ALA A 74 -17.90 -21.44 -14.61
C ALA A 74 -16.95 -21.55 -13.39
N LYS A 75 -15.65 -21.49 -13.63
CA LYS A 75 -14.66 -21.51 -12.53
C LYS A 75 -14.72 -20.27 -11.66
N TYR A 76 -14.91 -19.10 -12.28
CA TYR A 76 -15.10 -17.84 -11.56
C TYR A 76 -16.35 -17.90 -10.68
N ASP A 77 -17.50 -18.28 -11.27
CA ASP A 77 -18.77 -18.36 -10.55
C ASP A 77 -18.72 -19.37 -9.40
N ALA A 78 -18.10 -20.54 -9.62
CA ALA A 78 -17.91 -21.53 -8.58
C ALA A 78 -17.03 -21.00 -7.43
N THR A 79 -15.92 -20.30 -7.75
CA THR A 79 -15.03 -19.71 -6.76
C THR A 79 -15.76 -18.60 -5.96
N SER A 80 -16.53 -17.75 -6.63
CA SER A 80 -17.36 -16.71 -5.99
C SER A 80 -18.37 -17.31 -5.02
N GLN A 81 -19.04 -18.41 -5.40
CA GLN A 81 -19.99 -19.13 -4.54
C GLN A 81 -19.29 -19.78 -3.34
N GLU A 82 -18.13 -20.39 -3.54
CA GLU A 82 -17.34 -21.02 -2.47
C GLU A 82 -16.96 -20.01 -1.39
N LEU A 83 -16.53 -18.80 -1.76
CA LEU A 83 -16.24 -17.73 -0.82
C LEU A 83 -17.44 -17.31 0.03
N GLN A 84 -18.66 -17.49 -0.47
CA GLN A 84 -19.87 -17.18 0.28
C GLN A 84 -20.19 -18.21 1.37
N THR A 85 -19.62 -19.41 1.31
CA THR A 85 -19.80 -20.50 2.27
C THR A 85 -18.81 -20.46 3.45
N ILE A 86 -17.89 -19.51 3.47
CA ILE A 86 -16.89 -19.37 4.55
C ILE A 86 -17.61 -19.24 5.91
N PRO A 87 -17.29 -20.09 6.90
CA PRO A 87 -17.86 -20.00 8.24
C PRO A 87 -17.57 -18.63 8.86
N PHE A 88 -18.57 -18.06 9.56
CA PHE A 88 -18.44 -16.74 10.20
C PHE A 88 -18.04 -15.60 9.24
N ARG A 89 -18.40 -15.71 7.95
CA ARG A 89 -18.04 -14.73 6.90
C ARG A 89 -18.22 -13.28 7.35
N LEU A 90 -19.33 -12.92 8.00
CA LEU A 90 -19.55 -11.56 8.47
C LEU A 90 -18.49 -11.09 9.48
N ILE A 91 -18.01 -11.96 10.36
CA ILE A 91 -16.96 -11.63 11.32
C ILE A 91 -15.64 -11.42 10.60
N VAL A 92 -15.32 -12.27 9.61
CA VAL A 92 -14.11 -12.14 8.78
C VAL A 92 -14.18 -10.86 7.94
N GLU A 93 -15.31 -10.59 7.28
CA GLU A 93 -15.50 -9.39 6.47
C GLU A 93 -15.37 -8.11 7.31
N TRP A 94 -16.11 -8.01 8.42
CA TRP A 94 -16.09 -6.79 9.25
C TRP A 94 -14.80 -6.66 10.06
N GLY A 95 -14.39 -7.69 10.78
CA GLY A 95 -13.22 -7.64 11.65
C GLY A 95 -11.89 -7.69 10.90
N GLY A 96 -11.82 -8.51 9.84
CA GLY A 96 -10.59 -8.73 9.07
C GLY A 96 -10.42 -7.79 7.88
N ILE A 97 -11.49 -7.24 7.30
CA ILE A 97 -11.40 -6.46 6.07
C ILE A 97 -11.93 -5.04 6.27
N PHE A 98 -13.23 -4.87 6.57
CA PHE A 98 -13.86 -3.55 6.51
C PHE A 98 -13.36 -2.58 7.58
N LEU A 99 -13.29 -2.99 8.85
CA LEU A 99 -12.79 -2.13 9.92
C LEU A 99 -11.32 -1.75 9.73
N PRO A 100 -10.40 -2.69 9.44
CA PRO A 100 -9.02 -2.35 9.11
C PRO A 100 -8.90 -1.41 7.90
N MET A 101 -9.69 -1.63 6.84
CA MET A 101 -9.68 -0.81 5.63
C MET A 101 -10.22 0.60 5.88
N LEU A 102 -11.31 0.74 6.63
CA LEU A 102 -11.85 2.04 7.03
C LEU A 102 -10.87 2.83 7.88
N PHE A 103 -10.22 2.17 8.85
CA PHE A 103 -9.17 2.80 9.65
C PHE A 103 -7.97 3.19 8.77
N HIS A 104 -7.47 2.27 7.93
CA HIS A 104 -6.33 2.51 7.05
C HIS A 104 -6.60 3.67 6.10
N GLY A 105 -7.73 3.66 5.39
CA GLY A 105 -8.11 4.70 4.45
C GLY A 105 -8.40 6.04 5.14
N GLY A 106 -9.22 6.04 6.20
CA GLY A 106 -9.57 7.24 6.94
C GLY A 106 -8.36 7.92 7.60
N TYR A 107 -7.52 7.14 8.27
CA TYR A 107 -6.27 7.68 8.84
C TYR A 107 -5.26 8.06 7.74
N GLY A 108 -5.28 7.36 6.60
CA GLY A 108 -4.51 7.70 5.41
C GLY A 108 -4.87 9.08 4.85
N ILE A 109 -6.17 9.41 4.79
CA ILE A 109 -6.65 10.76 4.41
C ILE A 109 -6.14 11.81 5.41
N TYR A 110 -6.22 11.53 6.71
CA TYR A 110 -5.67 12.43 7.73
C TYR A 110 -4.16 12.70 7.54
N ILE A 111 -3.37 11.65 7.26
CA ILE A 111 -1.94 11.78 6.95
C ILE A 111 -1.76 12.59 5.65
N TRP A 112 -2.58 12.36 4.64
CA TRP A 112 -2.50 13.08 3.36
C TRP A 112 -2.73 14.58 3.55
N LEU A 113 -3.76 14.98 4.29
CA LEU A 113 -4.09 16.37 4.57
C LEU A 113 -2.97 17.13 5.31
N ARG A 114 -2.21 16.43 6.17
CA ARG A 114 -1.13 17.02 6.96
C ARG A 114 0.24 16.97 6.30
N GLY A 115 0.39 16.22 5.23
CA GLY A 115 1.68 16.08 4.58
C GLY A 115 2.00 17.21 3.62
N ARG A 116 3.27 17.57 3.57
CA ARG A 116 3.80 18.55 2.62
C ARG A 116 4.74 17.84 1.65
N SER A 117 4.62 18.18 0.38
CA SER A 117 5.56 17.73 -0.66
C SER A 117 6.70 18.74 -0.75
N ASN A 118 7.91 18.22 -0.98
CA ASN A 118 9.10 19.02 -1.27
C ASN A 118 9.76 18.64 -2.60
N VAL A 119 9.03 17.96 -3.47
CA VAL A 119 9.54 17.45 -4.76
C VAL A 119 10.08 18.56 -5.65
N SER A 120 9.49 19.76 -5.61
CA SER A 120 9.94 20.92 -6.37
C SER A 120 11.35 21.39 -5.97
N ALA A 121 11.70 21.28 -4.69
CA ALA A 121 13.01 21.66 -4.17
C ALA A 121 14.01 20.47 -4.21
N TYR A 122 13.52 19.24 -4.04
CA TYR A 122 14.32 18.04 -3.97
C TYR A 122 13.69 16.90 -4.81
N PRO A 123 13.92 16.85 -6.12
CA PRO A 123 13.27 15.89 -7.04
C PRO A 123 13.90 14.48 -7.00
N TRP A 124 14.17 13.96 -5.82
CA TRP A 124 14.73 12.61 -5.63
C TRP A 124 13.64 11.56 -5.78
N VAL A 125 14.02 10.38 -6.25
CA VAL A 125 13.09 9.25 -6.42
C VAL A 125 12.28 8.97 -5.16
N GLY A 126 12.90 9.00 -3.97
CA GLY A 126 12.20 8.78 -2.69
C GLY A 126 11.10 9.82 -2.42
N ASN A 127 11.31 11.10 -2.79
CA ASN A 127 10.29 12.14 -2.64
C ASN A 127 9.14 11.96 -3.64
N TRP A 128 9.43 11.53 -4.87
CA TRP A 128 8.40 11.17 -5.84
C TRP A 128 7.60 9.95 -5.37
N LEU A 129 8.24 8.90 -4.88
CA LEU A 129 7.56 7.74 -4.32
C LEU A 129 6.68 8.11 -3.12
N TYR A 130 7.12 9.05 -2.27
CA TYR A 130 6.31 9.59 -1.19
C TYR A 130 5.04 10.27 -1.69
N VAL A 131 5.13 11.10 -2.73
CA VAL A 131 3.98 11.79 -3.32
C VAL A 131 3.05 10.78 -3.98
N MET A 132 3.59 9.90 -4.83
CA MET A 132 2.81 8.89 -5.54
C MET A 132 2.09 7.93 -4.59
N GLN A 133 2.75 7.49 -3.50
CA GLN A 133 2.13 6.66 -2.46
C GLN A 133 0.88 7.29 -1.86
N ARG A 134 0.86 8.60 -1.70
CA ARG A 134 -0.26 9.33 -1.10
C ARG A 134 -1.42 9.49 -2.07
N TYR A 135 -1.14 9.86 -3.33
CA TYR A 135 -2.18 10.01 -4.34
C TYR A 135 -2.77 8.67 -4.77
N THR A 136 -1.92 7.64 -4.95
CA THR A 136 -2.41 6.29 -5.25
C THR A 136 -3.24 5.70 -4.11
N GLY A 137 -2.92 6.03 -2.85
CA GLY A 137 -3.76 5.66 -1.70
C GLY A 137 -5.14 6.30 -1.74
N LEU A 138 -5.27 7.57 -2.12
CA LEU A 138 -6.57 8.23 -2.27
C LEU A 138 -7.37 7.64 -3.44
N ILE A 139 -6.73 7.41 -4.58
CA ILE A 139 -7.35 6.81 -5.76
C ILE A 139 -7.83 5.39 -5.41
N ALA A 140 -6.96 4.58 -4.77
CA ALA A 140 -7.31 3.24 -4.33
C ALA A 140 -8.49 3.23 -3.35
N PHE A 141 -8.51 4.16 -2.38
CA PHE A 141 -9.60 4.24 -1.41
C PHE A 141 -10.94 4.60 -2.07
N ALA A 142 -10.94 5.56 -2.99
CA ALA A 142 -12.15 5.92 -3.75
C ALA A 142 -12.62 4.76 -4.65
N TYR A 143 -11.67 4.11 -5.33
CA TYR A 143 -11.93 2.93 -6.16
C TYR A 143 -12.51 1.78 -5.34
N ILE A 144 -11.86 1.40 -4.24
CA ILE A 144 -12.31 0.29 -3.39
C ILE A 144 -13.69 0.59 -2.79
N GLY A 145 -13.94 1.83 -2.36
CA GLY A 145 -15.25 2.23 -1.84
C GLY A 145 -16.38 2.05 -2.87
N TRP A 146 -16.15 2.50 -4.12
CA TRP A 146 -17.11 2.32 -5.20
C TRP A 146 -17.25 0.85 -5.60
N HIS A 147 -16.14 0.14 -5.79
CA HIS A 147 -16.11 -1.28 -6.10
C HIS A 147 -16.88 -2.11 -5.07
N LEU A 148 -16.63 -1.85 -3.77
CA LEU A 148 -17.33 -2.50 -2.69
C LEU A 148 -18.84 -2.20 -2.73
N TYR A 149 -19.22 -0.95 -3.03
CA TYR A 149 -20.61 -0.56 -3.16
C TYR A 149 -21.31 -1.31 -4.30
N THR A 150 -20.70 -1.37 -5.49
CA THR A 150 -21.29 -2.03 -6.65
C THR A 150 -21.32 -3.55 -6.51
N GLU A 151 -20.19 -4.17 -6.16
CA GLU A 151 -20.05 -5.62 -6.19
C GLU A 151 -20.53 -6.32 -4.91
N ARG A 152 -20.65 -5.60 -3.81
CA ARG A 152 -21.05 -6.22 -2.53
C ARG A 152 -22.44 -5.81 -2.06
N TRP A 153 -22.80 -4.53 -2.22
CA TRP A 153 -24.10 -4.03 -1.75
C TRP A 153 -25.17 -4.05 -2.82
N LEU A 154 -24.91 -3.56 -4.04
CA LEU A 154 -25.93 -3.56 -5.10
C LEU A 154 -26.26 -4.97 -5.60
N THR A 155 -25.26 -5.85 -5.70
CA THR A 155 -25.48 -7.25 -6.12
C THR A 155 -25.83 -8.19 -4.97
N HIS A 156 -25.94 -7.67 -3.72
CA HIS A 156 -26.10 -8.48 -2.51
C HIS A 156 -25.01 -9.55 -2.34
N GLY A 157 -23.81 -9.29 -2.89
CA GLY A 157 -22.68 -10.19 -2.87
C GLY A 157 -22.79 -11.40 -3.78
N THR A 158 -23.63 -11.34 -4.80
CA THR A 158 -23.85 -12.42 -5.79
C THR A 158 -23.33 -12.04 -7.18
N SER A 159 -22.23 -11.28 -7.26
CA SER A 159 -21.58 -10.96 -8.55
C SER A 159 -21.20 -12.24 -9.28
N THR A 160 -21.66 -12.36 -10.50
CA THR A 160 -21.35 -13.45 -11.44
C THR A 160 -20.36 -12.97 -12.49
N TYR A 161 -19.73 -13.91 -13.20
CA TYR A 161 -18.88 -13.56 -14.34
C TYR A 161 -19.62 -12.65 -15.34
N GLU A 162 -20.86 -13.00 -15.67
CA GLU A 162 -21.68 -12.27 -16.64
C GLU A 162 -21.95 -10.82 -16.19
N SER A 163 -22.28 -10.60 -14.90
CA SER A 163 -22.54 -9.25 -14.40
C SER A 163 -21.31 -8.37 -14.49
N VAL A 164 -20.13 -8.88 -14.08
CA VAL A 164 -18.86 -8.16 -14.16
C VAL A 164 -18.46 -7.92 -15.63
N ALA A 165 -18.66 -8.92 -16.50
CA ALA A 165 -18.36 -8.79 -17.92
C ALA A 165 -19.21 -7.70 -18.59
N MET A 166 -20.51 -7.57 -18.24
CA MET A 166 -21.38 -6.50 -18.72
C MET A 166 -20.88 -5.12 -18.26
N ASP A 167 -20.49 -4.98 -17.01
CA ASP A 167 -19.93 -3.74 -16.48
C ASP A 167 -18.66 -3.33 -17.22
N MET A 168 -17.78 -4.29 -17.54
CA MET A 168 -16.55 -4.04 -18.30
C MET A 168 -16.80 -3.63 -19.76
N GLN A 169 -18.03 -3.76 -20.31
CA GLN A 169 -18.36 -3.20 -21.63
C GLN A 169 -18.46 -1.67 -21.61
N ASN A 170 -18.75 -1.07 -20.47
CA ASN A 170 -18.79 0.39 -20.33
C ASN A 170 -17.34 0.95 -20.27
N PRO A 171 -16.92 1.82 -21.22
CA PRO A 171 -15.55 2.34 -21.26
C PRO A 171 -15.15 3.14 -20.01
N TRP A 172 -16.10 3.84 -19.39
CA TRP A 172 -15.83 4.61 -18.17
C TRP A 172 -15.59 3.70 -16.98
N TYR A 173 -16.38 2.65 -16.86
CA TYR A 173 -16.25 1.66 -15.81
C TYR A 173 -14.94 0.89 -15.97
N LEU A 174 -14.63 0.44 -17.20
CA LEU A 174 -13.36 -0.20 -17.54
C LEU A 174 -12.16 0.69 -17.16
N THR A 175 -12.18 1.97 -17.56
CA THR A 175 -11.10 2.91 -17.24
C THR A 175 -10.95 3.09 -15.73
N PHE A 176 -12.06 3.20 -15.00
CA PHE A 176 -12.07 3.32 -13.55
C PHE A 176 -11.46 2.10 -12.87
N PHE A 177 -11.77 0.88 -13.33
CA PHE A 177 -11.19 -0.36 -12.84
C PHE A 177 -9.69 -0.45 -13.14
N VAL A 178 -9.25 -0.12 -14.36
CA VAL A 178 -7.83 -0.11 -14.73
C VAL A 178 -7.04 0.85 -13.83
N VAL A 179 -7.52 2.08 -13.67
CA VAL A 179 -6.86 3.09 -12.83
C VAL A 179 -6.83 2.64 -11.36
N GLY A 180 -7.93 2.10 -10.86
CA GLY A 180 -8.05 1.62 -9.48
C GLY A 180 -7.12 0.45 -9.18
N VAL A 181 -7.06 -0.54 -10.07
CA VAL A 181 -6.16 -1.70 -9.96
C VAL A 181 -4.70 -1.27 -9.99
N LEU A 182 -4.30 -0.41 -10.92
CA LEU A 182 -2.93 0.09 -11.01
C LEU A 182 -2.54 0.92 -9.78
N ALA A 183 -3.45 1.78 -9.30
CA ALA A 183 -3.23 2.58 -8.10
C ALA A 183 -3.08 1.70 -6.84
N SER A 184 -3.95 0.71 -6.66
CA SER A 184 -3.91 -0.22 -5.53
C SER A 184 -2.64 -1.07 -5.54
N SER A 185 -2.24 -1.60 -6.71
CA SER A 185 -1.04 -2.40 -6.89
C SER A 185 0.24 -1.60 -6.60
N PHE A 186 0.32 -0.37 -7.11
CA PHE A 186 1.43 0.54 -6.83
C PHE A 186 1.49 0.89 -5.34
N HIS A 187 0.34 1.23 -4.75
CA HIS A 187 0.24 1.57 -3.34
C HIS A 187 0.69 0.41 -2.44
N LEU A 188 0.30 -0.83 -2.77
CA LEU A 188 0.77 -2.03 -2.08
C LEU A 188 2.29 -2.19 -2.21
N GLY A 189 2.83 -2.09 -3.42
CA GLY A 189 4.26 -2.30 -3.68
C GLY A 189 5.15 -1.33 -2.90
N VAL A 190 4.86 -0.03 -2.97
CA VAL A 190 5.58 0.99 -2.18
C VAL A 190 5.25 0.86 -0.69
N GLY A 191 4.03 0.42 -0.34
CA GLY A 191 3.60 0.14 1.02
C GLY A 191 4.44 -0.94 1.70
N ILE A 192 4.75 -2.04 1.01
CA ILE A 192 5.64 -3.12 1.49
C ILE A 192 7.02 -2.56 1.85
N TRP A 193 7.64 -1.82 0.94
CA TRP A 193 8.94 -1.19 1.19
C TRP A 193 8.91 -0.27 2.41
N ASN A 194 7.92 0.63 2.45
CA ASN A 194 7.74 1.56 3.56
C ASN A 194 7.51 0.85 4.90
N PHE A 195 6.75 -0.25 4.91
CA PHE A 195 6.51 -1.06 6.09
C PHE A 195 7.82 -1.65 6.60
N LEU A 196 8.56 -2.36 5.76
CA LEU A 196 9.82 -3.02 6.13
C LEU A 196 10.84 -2.02 6.68
N CYS A 197 10.96 -0.84 6.07
CA CYS A 197 11.84 0.24 6.56
C CYS A 197 11.37 0.81 7.90
N LYS A 198 10.08 1.17 8.02
CA LYS A 198 9.53 1.82 9.23
C LYS A 198 9.44 0.90 10.44
N TRP A 199 9.36 -0.41 10.23
CA TRP A 199 9.35 -1.39 11.31
C TRP A 199 10.76 -1.87 11.69
N GLY A 200 11.80 -1.35 11.03
CA GLY A 200 13.20 -1.70 11.32
C GLY A 200 13.59 -3.10 10.87
N LEU A 201 12.80 -3.74 10.01
CA LEU A 201 13.06 -5.09 9.52
C LEU A 201 14.22 -5.12 8.50
N VAL A 202 14.54 -3.98 7.90
CA VAL A 202 15.64 -3.79 6.96
C VAL A 202 16.53 -2.62 7.44
N ALA A 203 17.64 -2.94 8.11
CA ALA A 203 18.50 -1.97 8.77
C ALA A 203 19.57 -1.36 7.86
N THR A 204 20.05 -2.10 6.83
CA THR A 204 21.12 -1.63 5.96
C THR A 204 20.60 -1.03 4.65
N VAL A 205 21.36 -0.12 4.04
CA VAL A 205 21.01 0.48 2.75
C VAL A 205 20.77 -0.60 1.67
N LYS A 206 21.61 -1.64 1.63
CA LYS A 206 21.45 -2.77 0.70
C LYS A 206 20.14 -3.51 0.93
N ALA A 207 19.77 -3.78 2.20
CA ALA A 207 18.51 -4.44 2.54
C ALA A 207 17.30 -3.56 2.19
N GLN A 208 17.37 -2.24 2.41
CA GLN A 208 16.31 -1.30 2.02
C GLN A 208 16.12 -1.25 0.49
N GLN A 209 17.22 -1.27 -0.27
CA GLN A 209 17.15 -1.36 -1.74
C GLN A 209 16.56 -2.69 -2.21
N ALA A 210 16.92 -3.82 -1.58
CA ALA A 210 16.34 -5.12 -1.89
C ALA A 210 14.83 -5.15 -1.58
N ALA A 211 14.41 -4.61 -0.43
CA ALA A 211 13.01 -4.45 -0.06
C ALA A 211 12.24 -3.56 -1.06
N GLY A 212 12.85 -2.49 -1.55
CA GLY A 212 12.26 -1.64 -2.59
C GLY A 212 12.07 -2.37 -3.91
N ARG A 213 13.06 -3.17 -4.35
CA ARG A 213 12.94 -4.02 -5.55
C ARG A 213 11.86 -5.09 -5.38
N PHE A 214 11.81 -5.73 -4.23
CA PHE A 214 10.76 -6.71 -3.91
C PHE A 214 9.37 -6.08 -3.95
N GLY A 215 9.18 -4.93 -3.30
CA GLY A 215 7.91 -4.20 -3.35
C GLY A 215 7.52 -3.79 -4.77
N ALA A 216 8.49 -3.31 -5.57
CA ALA A 216 8.25 -2.98 -6.98
C ALA A 216 7.83 -4.22 -7.80
N LEU A 217 8.50 -5.36 -7.59
CA LEU A 217 8.15 -6.63 -8.25
C LEU A 217 6.72 -7.06 -7.89
N VAL A 218 6.35 -7.00 -6.61
CA VAL A 218 4.98 -7.31 -6.15
C VAL A 218 3.98 -6.36 -6.80
N GLY A 219 4.22 -5.05 -6.77
CA GLY A 219 3.34 -4.06 -7.39
C GLY A 219 3.13 -4.30 -8.89
N VAL A 220 4.21 -4.62 -9.63
CA VAL A 220 4.13 -4.96 -11.06
C VAL A 220 3.36 -6.27 -11.27
N ALA A 221 3.64 -7.31 -10.49
CA ALA A 221 2.94 -8.60 -10.60
C ALA A 221 1.43 -8.43 -10.39
N PHE A 222 1.02 -7.71 -9.35
CA PHE A 222 -0.40 -7.41 -9.08
C PHE A 222 -1.02 -6.57 -10.21
N SER A 223 -0.30 -5.57 -10.74
CA SER A 223 -0.77 -4.78 -11.88
C SER A 223 -1.01 -5.65 -13.11
N VAL A 224 -0.08 -6.53 -13.45
CA VAL A 224 -0.20 -7.44 -14.60
C VAL A 224 -1.37 -8.40 -14.41
N VAL A 225 -1.43 -9.10 -13.28
CA VAL A 225 -2.52 -10.05 -12.99
C VAL A 225 -3.87 -9.35 -13.01
N GLY A 226 -4.00 -8.18 -12.37
CA GLY A 226 -5.25 -7.43 -12.34
C GLY A 226 -5.70 -6.97 -13.73
N ILE A 227 -4.77 -6.51 -14.58
CA ILE A 227 -5.11 -6.17 -15.97
C ILE A 227 -5.53 -7.40 -16.77
N LEU A 228 -4.86 -8.53 -16.61
CA LEU A 228 -5.27 -9.79 -17.27
C LEU A 228 -6.68 -10.22 -16.84
N ILE A 229 -7.02 -10.10 -15.56
CA ILE A 229 -8.38 -10.37 -15.05
C ILE A 229 -9.39 -9.43 -15.70
N ILE A 230 -9.13 -8.13 -15.76
CA ILE A 230 -10.01 -7.16 -16.41
C ILE A 230 -10.20 -7.50 -17.89
N LEU A 231 -9.12 -7.86 -18.61
CA LEU A 231 -9.19 -8.25 -20.02
C LEU A 231 -9.98 -9.54 -20.22
N SER A 232 -9.90 -10.49 -19.28
CA SER A 232 -10.72 -11.69 -19.30
C SER A 232 -12.22 -11.35 -19.32
N PHE A 233 -12.71 -10.49 -18.44
CA PHE A 233 -14.09 -10.03 -18.41
C PHE A 233 -14.46 -9.20 -19.66
N ARG A 234 -13.55 -8.34 -20.12
CA ARG A 234 -13.80 -7.45 -21.26
C ARG A 234 -13.95 -8.18 -22.58
N PHE A 235 -13.13 -9.21 -22.82
CA PHE A 235 -13.00 -9.90 -24.10
C PHE A 235 -13.41 -11.36 -24.05
N ASP A 236 -13.93 -11.84 -22.92
CA ASP A 236 -14.24 -13.26 -22.69
C ASP A 236 -13.05 -14.17 -22.99
N TRP A 237 -11.88 -13.76 -22.50
CA TRP A 237 -10.60 -14.40 -22.80
C TRP A 237 -10.11 -15.22 -21.62
N HIS A 238 -9.92 -16.54 -21.85
CA HIS A 238 -9.56 -17.52 -20.82
C HIS A 238 -8.26 -18.24 -21.18
N PRO A 239 -7.09 -17.60 -20.96
CA PRO A 239 -5.80 -18.13 -21.42
C PRO A 239 -5.38 -19.46 -20.76
N PHE A 240 -5.97 -19.78 -19.62
CA PHE A 240 -5.67 -21.00 -18.87
C PHE A 240 -6.76 -22.08 -18.97
N SER A 241 -7.71 -21.96 -19.88
CA SER A 241 -8.78 -22.95 -20.04
C SER A 241 -8.31 -24.35 -20.41
N ALA A 242 -7.15 -24.47 -21.09
CA ALA A 242 -6.54 -25.74 -21.45
C ALA A 242 -6.05 -26.57 -20.25
N TYR A 243 -5.91 -25.96 -19.06
CA TYR A 243 -5.50 -26.66 -17.84
C TYR A 243 -6.66 -27.21 -17.02
N LEU A 244 -7.89 -27.09 -17.51
CA LEU A 244 -9.03 -27.79 -16.91
C LEU A 244 -8.92 -29.28 -17.25
N PRO A 245 -9.11 -30.20 -16.26
CA PRO A 245 -9.21 -31.61 -16.58
C PRO A 245 -10.41 -31.80 -17.53
N THR A 246 -10.14 -32.33 -18.70
CA THR A 246 -11.20 -32.83 -19.60
C THR A 246 -11.97 -33.91 -18.86
N LYS A 247 -13.26 -33.70 -18.61
CA LYS A 247 -14.16 -34.69 -18.04
C LYS A 247 -14.40 -35.81 -19.05
#